data_c9560ea1a8ac663503513311a287e2ec
#
_entry.id   c9560ea1a8ac663503513311a287e2ec
#
_cell.length_a   1.000
_cell.length_b   1.000
_cell.length_c   1.000
_cell.angle_alpha   90.00
_cell.angle_beta   90.00
_cell.angle_gamma   90.00
#
_symmetry.space_group_name_H-M   'P 1'
#
loop_
_entity.id
_entity.type
_entity.pdbx_description
1 polymer ?
#
loop_
_entity_poly.entity_id
_entity_poly.type
_entity_poly.pdbx_seq_one_letter_code
_entity_poly.pdbx_strand_id
1 'polypeptide(L)'
;MRRKALLTSILLWGLFMPTGSFAQENRNNGTTENKHEFRYTNPITRDTAISMRDHCIIKVGNLWYCTGTSNPVWTGHNPGVRLLVSDDLIHWKQHSWLIDASKLSDDCPYNGRFWAPEIHFIKNKYWLTVNSGRVTKEDPKGMKTHSVWLFSSDQVTGPYKLVNGPLTPQYNNDATLFEDEDGQTYFYCSGNGLFQAKIDLATGKLIGQIQKFLDKKEPGYPEWMVGGIEGPFVIKKEGTYFMFFSTWTRGYEVGLLKSKTPLGPWELASPEPIFGTRKKGYRPELAHDGGYSQLKFQDTQDPYSETGHNSLFIGPDGNLWNSCHYMMFEKRPYPYSQTFESWELTPQMGIEPVTYKDGMFYIKSPTWTEQLVEY
;
A
#
# COMPACT_ATOMS: atom_id res chain seq x y z
N MET A 1 42.56 43.90 -2.58
CA MET A 1 42.07 43.01 -3.64
C MET A 1 40.85 42.24 -3.13
N ARG A 2 39.66 42.61 -3.60
CA ARG A 2 38.37 42.00 -3.16
C ARG A 2 38.10 40.78 -4.01
N ARG A 3 37.95 39.60 -3.43
CA ARG A 3 37.40 38.41 -4.11
C ARG A 3 35.91 38.33 -3.79
N LYS A 4 35.10 38.42 -4.85
CA LYS A 4 33.67 38.19 -4.83
C LYS A 4 33.40 36.69 -4.67
N ALA A 5 32.61 36.32 -3.67
CA ALA A 5 32.04 35.00 -3.56
C ALA A 5 30.75 34.94 -4.41
N LEU A 6 30.70 33.98 -5.32
CA LEU A 6 29.52 33.63 -6.08
C LEU A 6 28.63 32.76 -5.18
N LEU A 7 27.46 33.25 -4.83
CA LEU A 7 26.41 32.44 -4.24
C LEU A 7 25.65 31.73 -5.38
N THR A 8 25.80 30.43 -5.45
CA THR A 8 24.97 29.56 -6.30
C THR A 8 23.73 29.19 -5.48
N SER A 9 22.59 29.75 -5.89
CA SER A 9 21.29 29.43 -5.33
C SER A 9 20.84 28.04 -5.80
N ILE A 10 20.77 27.09 -4.88
CA ILE A 10 20.14 25.79 -5.11
C ILE A 10 18.65 25.99 -4.89
N LEU A 11 17.85 25.79 -5.95
CA LEU A 11 16.39 25.74 -5.88
C LEU A 11 15.97 24.47 -5.12
N LEU A 12 15.43 24.64 -3.91
CA LEU A 12 14.64 23.62 -3.23
C LEU A 12 13.28 23.51 -3.94
N TRP A 13 12.98 22.34 -4.47
CA TRP A 13 11.63 21.97 -4.84
C TRP A 13 10.95 21.32 -3.62
N GLY A 14 10.43 22.15 -2.74
CA GLY A 14 9.44 21.73 -1.77
C GLY A 14 8.07 21.64 -2.47
N LEU A 15 7.32 20.60 -2.22
CA LEU A 15 5.91 20.49 -2.61
C LEU A 15 5.07 21.54 -1.87
N PHE A 16 5.12 22.78 -2.33
CA PHE A 16 4.17 23.82 -1.93
C PHE A 16 2.94 23.73 -2.83
N MET A 17 1.78 23.43 -2.23
CA MET A 17 0.51 23.73 -2.87
C MET A 17 0.24 25.23 -2.71
N PRO A 18 -0.04 25.98 -3.80
CA PRO A 18 -0.37 27.39 -3.68
C PRO A 18 -1.78 27.58 -3.13
N THR A 19 -1.91 28.30 -2.02
CA THR A 19 -3.16 28.93 -1.61
C THR A 19 -3.38 30.17 -2.49
N GLY A 20 -4.03 30.01 -3.62
CA GLY A 20 -4.41 31.11 -4.50
C GLY A 20 -5.84 31.56 -4.20
N SER A 21 -6.00 32.77 -3.66
CA SER A 21 -7.26 33.48 -3.69
C SER A 21 -7.55 33.94 -5.11
N PHE A 22 -8.62 33.45 -5.72
CA PHE A 22 -9.06 33.89 -7.04
C PHE A 22 -9.83 35.20 -6.94
N ALA A 23 -9.23 36.26 -7.46
CA ALA A 23 -9.98 37.42 -7.89
C ALA A 23 -10.55 37.14 -9.30
N GLN A 24 -11.84 37.31 -9.44
CA GLN A 24 -12.61 37.08 -10.65
C GLN A 24 -12.36 38.23 -11.65
N GLU A 25 -11.59 38.00 -12.71
CA GLU A 25 -11.61 38.83 -13.90
C GLU A 25 -12.30 38.08 -15.05
N ASN A 26 -13.49 38.58 -15.40
CA ASN A 26 -14.21 38.20 -16.60
C ASN A 26 -13.42 38.63 -17.85
N ARG A 27 -12.83 37.70 -18.59
CA ARG A 27 -12.52 37.84 -19.99
C ARG A 27 -13.01 36.63 -20.77
N ASN A 28 -14.12 36.82 -21.48
CA ASN A 28 -14.56 35.93 -22.55
C ASN A 28 -13.49 35.89 -23.64
N ASN A 29 -12.65 34.89 -23.66
CA ASN A 29 -11.94 34.41 -24.83
C ASN A 29 -12.18 32.89 -24.87
N GLY A 30 -12.92 32.43 -25.86
CA GLY A 30 -13.20 31.02 -26.12
C GLY A 30 -11.92 30.26 -26.48
N THR A 31 -11.16 29.90 -25.46
CA THR A 31 -10.21 28.81 -25.54
C THR A 31 -10.97 27.54 -25.19
N THR A 32 -11.17 26.68 -26.15
CA THR A 32 -11.53 25.27 -25.87
C THR A 32 -10.46 24.74 -24.94
N GLU A 33 -10.74 24.66 -23.64
CA GLU A 33 -9.94 23.89 -22.70
C GLU A 33 -9.89 22.48 -23.28
N ASN A 34 -8.68 22.03 -23.65
CA ASN A 34 -8.46 20.64 -24.01
C ASN A 34 -8.71 19.82 -22.78
N LYS A 35 -9.92 19.31 -22.60
CA LYS A 35 -10.24 18.36 -21.57
C LYS A 35 -9.44 17.10 -21.83
N HIS A 36 -8.62 16.72 -20.88
CA HIS A 36 -7.95 15.44 -20.88
C HIS A 36 -8.90 14.39 -20.32
N GLU A 37 -8.92 13.22 -20.94
CA GLU A 37 -9.73 12.08 -20.50
C GLU A 37 -8.81 10.93 -20.13
N PHE A 38 -9.11 10.26 -19.02
CA PHE A 38 -8.51 9.00 -18.63
C PHE A 38 -9.59 7.94 -18.46
N ARG A 39 -9.49 6.87 -19.26
CA ARG A 39 -10.42 5.75 -19.23
C ARG A 39 -9.72 4.52 -18.69
N TYR A 40 -10.38 3.81 -17.78
CA TYR A 40 -9.84 2.57 -17.20
C TYR A 40 -10.95 1.59 -16.86
N THR A 41 -10.57 0.31 -16.73
CA THR A 41 -11.46 -0.75 -16.26
C THR A 41 -10.68 -1.62 -15.29
N ASN A 42 -11.17 -1.73 -14.05
CA ASN A 42 -10.56 -2.60 -13.05
C ASN A 42 -10.97 -4.07 -13.27
N PRO A 43 -10.10 -5.02 -12.91
CA PRO A 43 -8.70 -4.80 -12.55
C PRO A 43 -7.89 -4.36 -13.76
N ILE A 44 -6.93 -3.46 -13.52
CA ILE A 44 -6.05 -2.92 -14.56
C ILE A 44 -5.19 -4.02 -15.18
N THR A 45 -4.53 -4.80 -14.34
CA THR A 45 -3.73 -5.94 -14.82
C THR A 45 -4.62 -7.18 -14.94
N ARG A 46 -4.45 -7.91 -16.01
CA ARG A 46 -5.10 -9.21 -16.22
C ARG A 46 -4.11 -10.28 -16.66
N ASP A 47 -2.86 -9.92 -16.77
CA ASP A 47 -1.75 -10.81 -17.08
C ASP A 47 -1.27 -11.53 -15.82
N THR A 48 -1.39 -12.84 -15.78
CA THR A 48 -0.95 -13.67 -14.67
C THR A 48 0.58 -13.65 -14.49
N ALA A 49 1.34 -13.32 -15.53
CA ALA A 49 2.80 -13.22 -15.43
C ALA A 49 3.27 -12.05 -14.56
N ILE A 50 2.45 -11.00 -14.44
CA ILE A 50 2.74 -9.84 -13.59
C ILE A 50 1.79 -9.70 -12.40
N SER A 51 1.06 -10.77 -12.10
CA SER A 51 0.13 -10.84 -10.97
C SER A 51 0.84 -10.59 -9.63
N MET A 52 0.29 -9.67 -8.84
CA MET A 52 0.79 -9.28 -7.52
C MET A 52 -0.36 -8.91 -6.59
N ARG A 53 -0.10 -8.96 -5.27
CA ARG A 53 -0.93 -8.34 -4.21
C ARG A 53 -0.26 -7.09 -3.68
N ASP A 54 -0.98 -6.37 -2.81
CA ASP A 54 -0.43 -5.31 -1.95
C ASP A 54 0.32 -4.26 -2.77
N HIS A 55 -0.36 -3.73 -3.79
CA HIS A 55 0.23 -2.81 -4.74
C HIS A 55 0.59 -1.47 -4.11
N CYS A 56 1.85 -1.07 -4.26
CA CYS A 56 2.34 0.26 -3.93
C CYS A 56 2.84 0.95 -5.21
N ILE A 57 2.16 2.03 -5.60
CA ILE A 57 2.49 2.80 -6.80
C ILE A 57 3.15 4.11 -6.41
N ILE A 58 4.26 4.45 -7.09
CA ILE A 58 4.92 5.74 -6.97
C ILE A 58 5.11 6.37 -8.36
N LYS A 59 4.82 7.68 -8.48
CA LYS A 59 5.06 8.45 -9.70
C LYS A 59 6.44 9.09 -9.68
N VAL A 60 7.24 8.87 -10.72
CA VAL A 60 8.56 9.48 -10.87
C VAL A 60 8.68 10.05 -12.28
N GLY A 61 8.71 11.36 -12.39
CA GLY A 61 8.59 12.05 -13.67
C GLY A 61 7.24 11.74 -14.34
N ASN A 62 7.28 11.23 -15.55
CA ASN A 62 6.11 10.86 -16.34
C ASN A 62 5.77 9.35 -16.26
N LEU A 63 6.45 8.61 -15.39
CA LEU A 63 6.26 7.17 -15.25
C LEU A 63 5.69 6.83 -13.89
N TRP A 64 4.88 5.79 -13.86
CA TRP A 64 4.44 5.13 -12.63
C TRP A 64 5.21 3.82 -12.46
N TYR A 65 5.71 3.62 -11.25
CA TYR A 65 6.37 2.38 -10.83
C TYR A 65 5.52 1.70 -9.79
N CYS A 66 5.39 0.38 -9.86
CA CYS A 66 4.61 -0.40 -8.92
C CYS A 66 5.42 -1.57 -8.40
N THR A 67 5.35 -1.77 -7.09
CA THR A 67 5.78 -3.00 -6.45
C THR A 67 4.62 -3.64 -5.69
N GLY A 68 4.81 -4.86 -5.23
CA GLY A 68 3.81 -5.62 -4.49
C GLY A 68 4.28 -7.03 -4.20
N THR A 69 3.46 -7.78 -3.49
CA THR A 69 3.72 -9.19 -3.18
C THR A 69 3.58 -10.04 -4.43
N SER A 70 4.70 -10.57 -4.91
CA SER A 70 4.73 -11.44 -6.10
C SER A 70 4.24 -12.85 -5.78
N ASN A 71 3.62 -13.50 -6.76
CA ASN A 71 3.28 -14.92 -6.65
C ASN A 71 4.53 -15.82 -6.70
N PRO A 72 4.52 -16.98 -6.01
CA PRO A 72 3.49 -17.47 -5.10
C PRO A 72 3.52 -16.75 -3.74
N VAL A 73 2.34 -16.40 -3.22
CA VAL A 73 2.22 -15.64 -1.97
C VAL A 73 2.36 -16.54 -0.73
N TRP A 74 1.64 -17.66 -0.70
CA TRP A 74 1.49 -18.49 0.51
C TRP A 74 2.30 -19.78 0.49
N THR A 75 2.59 -20.31 -0.69
CA THR A 75 3.28 -21.59 -0.89
C THR A 75 4.44 -21.44 -1.85
N GLY A 76 5.36 -22.40 -1.82
CA GLY A 76 6.50 -22.39 -2.71
C GLY A 76 7.51 -21.29 -2.39
N HIS A 77 8.42 -21.06 -3.33
CA HIS A 77 9.49 -20.07 -3.25
C HIS A 77 9.00 -18.74 -3.85
N ASN A 78 8.96 -17.70 -3.03
CA ASN A 78 8.65 -16.37 -3.54
C ASN A 78 9.85 -15.81 -4.32
N PRO A 79 9.65 -15.30 -5.54
CA PRO A 79 10.76 -14.90 -6.42
C PRO A 79 11.48 -13.62 -6.01
N GLY A 80 10.95 -12.87 -5.03
CA GLY A 80 11.52 -11.60 -4.59
C GLY A 80 10.59 -10.41 -4.76
N VAL A 81 11.15 -9.22 -4.78
CA VAL A 81 10.43 -7.95 -4.94
C VAL A 81 10.53 -7.49 -6.38
N ARG A 82 9.41 -7.52 -7.08
CA ARG A 82 9.29 -7.11 -8.49
C ARG A 82 9.02 -5.61 -8.59
N LEU A 83 9.54 -4.98 -9.63
CA LEU A 83 9.19 -3.64 -10.05
C LEU A 83 8.51 -3.67 -11.41
N LEU A 84 7.30 -3.15 -11.49
CA LEU A 84 6.59 -2.87 -12.73
C LEU A 84 6.74 -1.38 -13.08
N VAL A 85 6.57 -1.06 -14.36
CA VAL A 85 6.55 0.31 -14.87
C VAL A 85 5.43 0.48 -15.90
N SER A 86 4.82 1.67 -15.89
CA SER A 86 3.82 2.11 -16.87
C SER A 86 3.98 3.60 -17.14
N ASP A 87 3.65 4.03 -18.35
CA ASP A 87 3.57 5.43 -18.77
C ASP A 87 2.12 5.93 -18.88
N ASP A 88 1.14 5.03 -18.76
CA ASP A 88 -0.29 5.32 -18.92
C ASP A 88 -1.19 4.76 -17.80
N LEU A 89 -0.62 4.09 -16.78
CA LEU A 89 -1.33 3.37 -15.69
C LEU A 89 -2.16 2.16 -16.14
N ILE A 90 -2.31 1.92 -17.42
CA ILE A 90 -3.11 0.82 -17.97
C ILE A 90 -2.22 -0.33 -18.40
N HIS A 91 -1.14 -0.02 -19.11
CA HIS A 91 -0.22 -1.03 -19.65
C HIS A 91 1.02 -1.12 -18.76
N TRP A 92 1.08 -2.19 -17.99
CA TRP A 92 2.17 -2.48 -17.08
C TRP A 92 3.10 -3.54 -17.63
N LYS A 93 4.40 -3.34 -17.44
CA LYS A 93 5.42 -4.33 -17.77
C LYS A 93 6.43 -4.47 -16.65
N GLN A 94 7.01 -5.64 -16.50
CA GLN A 94 8.10 -5.84 -15.56
C GLN A 94 9.32 -5.03 -16.01
N HIS A 95 9.83 -4.20 -15.11
CA HIS A 95 11.06 -3.44 -15.31
C HIS A 95 12.27 -4.25 -14.81
N SER A 96 12.25 -4.64 -13.54
CA SER A 96 13.38 -5.31 -12.87
C SER A 96 12.91 -6.04 -11.60
N TRP A 97 13.86 -6.68 -10.96
CA TRP A 97 13.76 -7.14 -9.59
C TRP A 97 14.49 -6.17 -8.66
N LEU A 98 13.81 -5.60 -7.67
CA LEU A 98 14.45 -4.79 -6.61
C LEU A 98 15.20 -5.69 -5.63
N ILE A 99 14.64 -6.86 -5.35
CA ILE A 99 15.28 -7.97 -4.65
C ILE A 99 15.00 -9.22 -5.47
N ASP A 100 16.04 -9.87 -5.96
CA ASP A 100 15.96 -11.12 -6.70
C ASP A 100 16.34 -12.26 -5.76
N ALA A 101 15.35 -13.04 -5.34
CA ALA A 101 15.55 -14.12 -4.38
C ALA A 101 16.55 -15.18 -4.89
N SER A 102 16.65 -15.39 -6.20
CA SER A 102 17.58 -16.35 -6.80
C SER A 102 19.06 -15.96 -6.64
N LYS A 103 19.32 -14.70 -6.30
CA LYS A 103 20.67 -14.16 -6.06
C LYS A 103 21.05 -14.06 -4.61
N LEU A 104 20.13 -14.40 -3.70
CA LEU A 104 20.40 -14.39 -2.27
C LEU A 104 21.03 -15.72 -1.86
N SER A 105 21.96 -15.64 -0.93
CA SER A 105 22.56 -16.85 -0.36
C SER A 105 21.63 -17.57 0.62
N ASP A 106 21.86 -18.86 0.83
CA ASP A 106 21.05 -19.68 1.75
C ASP A 106 21.13 -19.21 3.20
N ASP A 107 22.19 -18.49 3.57
CA ASP A 107 22.37 -17.91 4.90
C ASP A 107 21.81 -16.48 5.01
N CYS A 108 21.30 -15.90 3.94
CA CYS A 108 20.67 -14.60 3.96
C CYS A 108 19.48 -14.58 4.93
N PRO A 109 19.43 -13.64 5.89
CA PRO A 109 18.39 -13.63 6.91
C PRO A 109 17.00 -13.25 6.40
N TYR A 110 16.86 -12.83 5.14
CA TYR A 110 15.62 -12.43 4.47
C TYR A 110 15.49 -13.10 3.08
N ASN A 111 15.88 -14.33 2.91
CA ASN A 111 15.78 -15.06 1.65
C ASN A 111 14.43 -15.77 1.46
N GLY A 112 13.48 -15.53 2.36
CA GLY A 112 12.17 -16.16 2.35
C GLY A 112 11.11 -15.37 1.60
N ARG A 113 9.90 -15.38 2.13
CA ARG A 113 8.73 -14.72 1.53
C ARG A 113 8.87 -13.22 1.59
N PHE A 114 8.68 -12.56 0.46
CA PHE A 114 8.70 -11.10 0.34
C PHE A 114 7.28 -10.60 0.22
N TRP A 115 6.72 -10.06 1.33
CA TRP A 115 5.35 -9.57 1.37
C TRP A 115 5.30 -8.06 1.53
N ALA A 116 4.22 -7.49 0.98
CA ALA A 116 3.86 -6.07 1.07
C ALA A 116 5.06 -5.11 0.96
N PRO A 117 5.84 -5.16 -0.12
CA PRO A 117 6.90 -4.19 -0.33
C PRO A 117 6.30 -2.83 -0.68
N GLU A 118 6.75 -1.78 0.00
CA GLU A 118 6.38 -0.40 -0.30
C GLU A 118 7.60 0.45 -0.63
N ILE A 119 7.48 1.31 -1.65
CA ILE A 119 8.51 2.29 -2.03
C ILE A 119 8.06 3.69 -1.62
N HIS A 120 8.91 4.37 -0.87
CA HIS A 120 8.71 5.75 -0.43
C HIS A 120 9.87 6.62 -0.92
N PHE A 121 9.56 7.86 -1.33
CA PHE A 121 10.59 8.86 -1.61
C PHE A 121 10.65 9.86 -0.46
N ILE A 122 11.68 9.73 0.38
CA ILE A 122 11.87 10.50 1.61
C ILE A 122 13.31 10.98 1.65
N LYS A 123 13.55 12.27 1.97
CA LYS A 123 14.91 12.87 2.10
C LYS A 123 15.79 12.61 0.88
N ASN A 124 15.21 12.79 -0.31
CA ASN A 124 15.90 12.60 -1.60
C ASN A 124 16.45 11.19 -1.84
N LYS A 125 15.86 10.18 -1.20
CA LYS A 125 16.17 8.76 -1.41
C LYS A 125 14.90 7.94 -1.55
N TYR A 126 15.00 6.83 -2.24
CA TYR A 126 13.97 5.80 -2.30
C TYR A 126 14.23 4.80 -1.18
N TRP A 127 13.19 4.54 -0.40
CA TRP A 127 13.18 3.60 0.70
C TRP A 127 12.22 2.48 0.36
N LEU A 128 12.67 1.26 0.54
CA LEU A 128 11.87 0.07 0.35
C LEU A 128 11.71 -0.61 1.70
N THR A 129 10.48 -0.72 2.17
CA THR A 129 10.10 -1.62 3.25
C THR A 129 9.62 -2.93 2.64
N VAL A 130 9.96 -4.05 3.25
CA VAL A 130 9.47 -5.36 2.82
C VAL A 130 9.48 -6.33 3.99
N ASN A 131 8.49 -7.19 4.04
CA ASN A 131 8.44 -8.26 5.03
C ASN A 131 9.10 -9.50 4.47
N SER A 132 10.00 -10.06 5.23
CA SER A 132 10.66 -11.32 4.87
C SER A 132 11.22 -12.01 6.09
N GLY A 133 11.54 -13.29 5.95
CA GLY A 133 12.22 -14.08 6.97
C GLY A 133 13.20 -15.06 6.34
N ARG A 134 13.92 -15.78 7.17
CA ARG A 134 14.88 -16.78 6.71
C ARG A 134 14.20 -18.12 6.50
N VAL A 135 14.29 -18.65 5.30
CA VAL A 135 13.88 -20.03 5.00
C VAL A 135 14.95 -21.00 5.54
N THR A 136 14.53 -22.00 6.28
CA THR A 136 15.37 -23.10 6.77
C THR A 136 14.63 -24.43 6.58
N LYS A 137 15.29 -25.54 6.85
CA LYS A 137 14.63 -26.86 6.86
C LYS A 137 13.52 -26.94 7.90
N GLU A 138 13.73 -26.30 9.06
CA GLU A 138 12.80 -26.28 10.20
C GLU A 138 11.73 -25.18 10.05
N ASP A 139 11.93 -24.24 9.12
CA ASP A 139 10.99 -23.19 8.79
C ASP A 139 11.01 -22.95 7.26
N PRO A 140 10.42 -23.87 6.48
CA PRO A 140 10.45 -23.79 5.02
C PRO A 140 9.63 -22.62 4.45
N LYS A 141 8.92 -21.92 5.32
CA LYS A 141 8.15 -20.70 4.98
C LYS A 141 8.82 -19.41 5.45
N GLY A 142 9.88 -19.49 6.26
CA GLY A 142 10.53 -18.31 6.83
C GLY A 142 9.65 -17.50 7.78
N MET A 143 8.64 -18.15 8.40
CA MET A 143 7.65 -17.44 9.22
C MET A 143 8.11 -17.17 10.65
N LYS A 144 9.01 -18.00 11.19
CA LYS A 144 9.51 -17.83 12.56
C LYS A 144 10.38 -16.59 12.73
N THR A 145 11.03 -16.18 11.65
CA THR A 145 11.92 -15.00 11.61
C THR A 145 11.35 -13.86 10.74
N HIS A 146 10.09 -14.00 10.34
CA HIS A 146 9.43 -13.03 9.48
C HIS A 146 9.29 -11.68 10.18
N SER A 147 9.80 -10.64 9.56
CA SER A 147 9.80 -9.28 10.07
C SER A 147 10.00 -8.28 8.95
N VAL A 148 10.02 -7.00 9.29
CA VAL A 148 10.23 -5.90 8.35
C VAL A 148 11.72 -5.64 8.14
N TRP A 149 12.11 -5.46 6.88
CA TRP A 149 13.45 -5.10 6.43
C TRP A 149 13.38 -3.76 5.70
N LEU A 150 14.40 -2.93 5.89
CA LEU A 150 14.51 -1.60 5.28
C LEU A 150 15.70 -1.55 4.34
N PHE A 151 15.43 -1.14 3.11
CA PHE A 151 16.44 -0.92 2.07
C PHE A 151 16.35 0.51 1.56
N SER A 152 17.43 0.99 0.93
CA SER A 152 17.44 2.30 0.27
C SER A 152 18.19 2.28 -1.05
N SER A 153 17.81 3.22 -1.92
CA SER A 153 18.46 3.48 -3.20
C SER A 153 18.39 4.97 -3.56
N ASP A 154 19.31 5.43 -4.40
CA ASP A 154 19.24 6.78 -4.98
C ASP A 154 18.34 6.83 -6.22
N GLN A 155 17.89 5.68 -6.73
CA GLN A 155 17.01 5.55 -7.88
C GLN A 155 15.85 4.61 -7.56
N VAL A 156 14.65 4.92 -8.08
CA VAL A 156 13.45 4.07 -7.91
C VAL A 156 13.67 2.64 -8.43
N THR A 157 14.51 2.50 -9.46
CA THR A 157 14.83 1.22 -10.09
C THR A 157 15.95 0.44 -9.38
N GLY A 158 16.53 1.00 -8.31
CA GLY A 158 17.61 0.40 -7.57
C GLY A 158 19.02 0.74 -8.14
N PRO A 159 20.07 0.04 -7.72
CA PRO A 159 20.01 -1.10 -6.80
C PRO A 159 19.68 -0.69 -5.36
N TYR A 160 18.83 -1.45 -4.71
CA TYR A 160 18.51 -1.25 -3.29
C TYR A 160 19.52 -1.96 -2.40
N LYS A 161 19.98 -1.27 -1.38
CA LYS A 161 20.92 -1.80 -0.38
C LYS A 161 20.23 -1.91 0.97
N LEU A 162 20.47 -3.02 1.66
CA LEU A 162 20.00 -3.21 3.01
C LEU A 162 20.54 -2.09 3.91
N VAL A 163 19.65 -1.42 4.63
CA VAL A 163 19.99 -0.43 5.65
C VAL A 163 19.94 -1.07 7.03
N ASN A 164 18.83 -1.74 7.34
CA ASN A 164 18.63 -2.42 8.62
C ASN A 164 17.51 -3.47 8.54
N GLY A 165 17.54 -4.42 9.47
CA GLY A 165 16.50 -5.40 9.70
C GLY A 165 17.03 -6.61 10.52
N PRO A 166 16.15 -7.33 11.19
CA PRO A 166 14.72 -7.05 11.33
C PRO A 166 14.46 -5.80 12.15
N LEU A 167 13.51 -4.97 11.72
CA LEU A 167 13.18 -3.70 12.42
C LEU A 167 12.40 -3.95 13.70
N THR A 168 11.67 -5.04 13.76
CA THR A 168 10.82 -5.40 14.88
C THR A 168 11.25 -6.76 15.45
N PRO A 169 11.21 -6.94 16.76
CA PRO A 169 11.67 -8.19 17.40
C PRO A 169 10.66 -9.34 17.26
N GLN A 170 9.46 -9.07 16.79
CA GLN A 170 8.36 -10.01 16.67
C GLN A 170 7.86 -10.05 15.24
N TYR A 171 7.03 -11.05 14.93
CA TYR A 171 6.31 -11.10 13.69
C TYR A 171 5.53 -9.79 13.49
N ASN A 172 5.95 -9.00 12.51
CA ASN A 172 5.25 -7.82 12.03
C ASN A 172 5.25 -7.83 10.51
N ASN A 173 4.23 -7.17 9.94
CA ASN A 173 3.93 -7.20 8.52
C ASN A 173 3.55 -5.81 8.03
N ASP A 174 3.49 -5.61 6.70
CA ASP A 174 2.88 -4.47 6.04
C ASP A 174 3.36 -3.11 6.59
N ALA A 175 4.65 -2.86 6.42
CA ALA A 175 5.24 -1.65 6.96
C ALA A 175 5.21 -0.50 5.97
N THR A 176 4.71 0.65 6.43
CA THR A 176 4.71 1.91 5.71
C THR A 176 5.57 2.96 6.41
N LEU A 177 6.09 3.92 5.65
CA LEU A 177 6.83 5.08 6.13
C LEU A 177 6.06 6.37 5.85
N PHE A 178 6.13 7.30 6.77
CA PHE A 178 5.57 8.62 6.61
C PHE A 178 6.57 9.69 7.10
N GLU A 179 6.89 10.68 6.26
CA GLU A 179 7.68 11.85 6.65
C GLU A 179 6.74 13.02 6.92
N ASP A 180 6.85 13.61 8.11
CA ASP A 180 6.10 14.81 8.45
C ASP A 180 6.84 16.09 8.02
N GLU A 181 6.15 17.22 8.04
CA GLU A 181 6.65 18.54 7.63
C GLU A 181 7.86 19.00 8.44
N ASP A 182 8.03 18.51 9.67
CA ASP A 182 9.20 18.76 10.51
C ASP A 182 10.43 17.92 10.14
N GLY A 183 10.30 17.03 9.13
CA GLY A 183 11.34 16.11 8.68
C GLY A 183 11.51 14.87 9.57
N GLN A 184 10.65 14.67 10.57
CA GLN A 184 10.64 13.42 11.32
C GLN A 184 9.95 12.33 10.50
N THR A 185 10.57 11.16 10.42
CA THR A 185 9.98 10.00 9.77
C THR A 185 9.36 9.07 10.80
N TYR A 186 8.19 8.57 10.47
CA TYR A 186 7.40 7.63 11.26
C TYR A 186 7.30 6.29 10.54
N PHE A 187 7.25 5.25 11.33
CA PHE A 187 7.12 3.86 10.90
C PHE A 187 5.83 3.29 11.47
N TYR A 188 5.06 2.65 10.62
CA TYR A 188 3.86 1.94 11.02
C TYR A 188 3.91 0.54 10.42
N CYS A 189 3.35 -0.44 11.11
CA CYS A 189 3.24 -1.79 10.59
C CYS A 189 2.07 -2.53 11.23
N SER A 190 1.70 -3.65 10.63
CA SER A 190 0.73 -4.58 11.19
C SER A 190 1.42 -5.75 11.90
N GLY A 191 0.60 -6.52 12.58
CA GLY A 191 0.96 -7.74 13.29
C GLY A 191 -0.31 -8.31 13.88
N ASN A 192 -0.34 -8.54 15.19
CA ASN A 192 -1.60 -8.77 15.89
C ASN A 192 -2.24 -7.43 16.29
N GLY A 193 -2.58 -6.59 15.30
CA GLY A 193 -3.02 -5.21 15.42
C GLY A 193 -2.11 -4.24 14.65
N LEU A 194 -2.21 -2.93 14.92
CA LEU A 194 -1.36 -1.91 14.33
C LEU A 194 -0.36 -1.34 15.33
N PHE A 195 0.83 -1.08 14.83
CA PHE A 195 1.98 -0.62 15.60
C PHE A 195 2.58 0.65 14.98
N GLN A 196 3.22 1.46 15.81
CA GLN A 196 3.83 2.71 15.40
C GLN A 196 5.11 3.01 16.15
N ALA A 197 6.03 3.73 15.51
CA ALA A 197 7.24 4.26 16.11
C ALA A 197 7.78 5.43 15.30
N LYS A 198 8.71 6.20 15.85
CA LYS A 198 9.62 7.03 15.05
C LYS A 198 10.74 6.16 14.50
N ILE A 199 11.29 6.57 13.36
CA ILE A 199 12.45 5.88 12.76
C ILE A 199 13.52 6.90 12.36
N ASP A 200 14.77 6.54 12.60
CA ASP A 200 15.92 7.22 12.02
C ASP A 200 16.31 6.50 10.73
N LEU A 201 16.03 7.09 9.59
CA LEU A 201 16.32 6.50 8.29
C LEU A 201 17.83 6.36 8.01
N ALA A 202 18.68 7.22 8.60
CA ALA A 202 20.12 7.14 8.39
C ALA A 202 20.72 5.83 8.94
N THR A 203 20.18 5.35 10.04
CA THR A 203 20.59 4.10 10.69
C THR A 203 19.61 2.96 10.48
N GLY A 204 18.40 3.26 9.98
CA GLY A 204 17.29 2.32 9.88
C GLY A 204 16.76 1.84 11.24
N LYS A 205 17.06 2.52 12.34
CA LYS A 205 16.64 2.10 13.68
C LYS A 205 15.38 2.82 14.13
N LEU A 206 14.50 2.09 14.79
CA LEU A 206 13.37 2.67 15.48
C LEU A 206 13.87 3.52 16.65
N ILE A 207 13.24 4.69 16.87
CA ILE A 207 13.55 5.59 17.99
C ILE A 207 12.56 5.29 19.10
N GLY A 208 13.07 4.72 20.19
CA GLY A 208 12.26 4.25 21.31
C GLY A 208 11.66 2.87 21.07
N GLN A 209 10.64 2.55 21.86
CA GLN A 209 9.93 1.28 21.72
C GLN A 209 8.80 1.40 20.70
N ILE A 210 8.63 0.37 19.89
CA ILE A 210 7.46 0.25 19.04
C ILE A 210 6.19 0.09 19.91
N GLN A 211 5.17 0.86 19.60
CA GLN A 211 3.93 0.90 20.39
C GLN A 211 2.78 0.29 19.60
N LYS A 212 2.08 -0.67 20.18
CA LYS A 212 0.79 -1.12 19.69
C LYS A 212 -0.26 -0.09 20.06
N PHE A 213 -1.01 0.41 19.08
CA PHE A 213 -2.03 1.43 19.31
C PHE A 213 -3.44 0.99 18.89
N LEU A 214 -3.55 -0.07 18.12
CA LEU A 214 -4.83 -0.66 17.71
C LEU A 214 -4.74 -2.18 17.86
N ASP A 215 -5.66 -2.77 18.62
CA ASP A 215 -5.81 -4.23 18.70
C ASP A 215 -7.10 -4.65 17.99
N LYS A 216 -7.04 -5.78 17.30
CA LYS A 216 -8.20 -6.32 16.58
C LYS A 216 -9.39 -6.74 17.49
N LYS A 217 -9.19 -6.79 18.79
CA LYS A 217 -10.19 -7.26 19.75
C LYS A 217 -10.55 -6.21 20.81
N GLU A 218 -10.27 -4.95 20.55
CA GLU A 218 -10.62 -3.88 21.47
C GLU A 218 -12.14 -3.78 21.65
N PRO A 219 -12.64 -3.74 22.88
CA PRO A 219 -14.05 -3.52 23.14
C PRO A 219 -14.55 -2.20 22.55
N GLY A 220 -15.70 -2.24 21.88
CA GLY A 220 -16.31 -1.06 21.29
C GLY A 220 -15.96 -0.79 19.84
N TYR A 221 -15.05 -1.56 19.25
CA TYR A 221 -14.84 -1.49 17.80
C TYR A 221 -15.98 -2.16 17.03
N PRO A 222 -16.28 -1.66 15.81
CA PRO A 222 -17.27 -2.26 14.94
C PRO A 222 -16.93 -3.72 14.62
N GLU A 223 -17.96 -4.51 14.38
CA GLU A 223 -17.84 -5.94 14.05
C GLU A 223 -16.88 -6.22 12.89
N TRP A 224 -16.82 -5.35 11.90
CA TRP A 224 -15.96 -5.52 10.74
C TRP A 224 -14.45 -5.43 11.07
N MET A 225 -14.07 -5.00 12.27
CA MET A 225 -12.67 -4.91 12.72
C MET A 225 -12.20 -6.08 13.60
N VAL A 226 -13.05 -7.04 13.93
CA VAL A 226 -12.70 -8.10 14.90
C VAL A 226 -11.80 -9.21 14.33
N GLY A 227 -11.70 -9.33 13.03
CA GLY A 227 -10.87 -10.34 12.34
C GLY A 227 -9.39 -9.98 12.33
N GLY A 228 -8.84 -9.77 11.18
CA GLY A 228 -7.46 -9.27 11.02
C GLY A 228 -7.46 -7.79 10.69
N ILE A 229 -6.39 -7.12 11.08
CA ILE A 229 -6.12 -5.71 10.75
C ILE A 229 -4.71 -5.63 10.21
N GLU A 230 -4.54 -5.06 9.01
CA GLU A 230 -3.25 -4.97 8.31
C GLU A 230 -3.15 -3.77 7.38
N GLY A 231 -2.04 -3.63 6.67
CA GLY A 231 -1.84 -2.68 5.58
C GLY A 231 -2.04 -1.22 6.01
N PRO A 232 -1.39 -0.71 7.06
CA PRO A 232 -1.49 0.71 7.39
C PRO A 232 -0.86 1.55 6.30
N PHE A 233 -1.53 2.63 5.87
CA PHE A 233 -0.99 3.64 4.98
C PHE A 233 -1.35 5.02 5.50
N VAL A 234 -0.36 5.91 5.69
CA VAL A 234 -0.57 7.19 6.38
C VAL A 234 -0.35 8.37 5.44
N ILE A 235 -1.26 9.35 5.51
CA ILE A 235 -1.09 10.65 4.89
C ILE A 235 -1.52 11.77 5.83
N LYS A 236 -1.09 13.00 5.57
CA LYS A 236 -1.53 14.21 6.24
C LYS A 236 -2.31 15.09 5.28
N LYS A 237 -3.45 15.56 5.69
CA LYS A 237 -4.28 16.52 4.94
C LYS A 237 -4.89 17.53 5.89
N GLU A 238 -4.68 18.82 5.59
CA GLU A 238 -5.23 19.94 6.36
C GLU A 238 -4.96 19.83 7.87
N GLY A 239 -3.70 19.46 8.23
CA GLY A 239 -3.26 19.33 9.62
C GLY A 239 -3.86 18.14 10.39
N THR A 240 -4.52 17.22 9.69
CA THR A 240 -5.04 15.96 10.23
C THR A 240 -4.31 14.79 9.57
N TYR A 241 -3.87 13.84 10.39
CA TYR A 241 -3.28 12.59 9.95
C TYR A 241 -4.39 11.58 9.74
N PHE A 242 -4.32 10.89 8.62
CA PHE A 242 -5.24 9.83 8.26
C PHE A 242 -4.45 8.54 8.03
N MET A 243 -4.96 7.45 8.55
CA MET A 243 -4.39 6.12 8.33
C MET A 243 -5.46 5.22 7.74
N PHE A 244 -5.20 4.77 6.53
CA PHE A 244 -5.94 3.69 5.90
C PHE A 244 -5.42 2.38 6.46
N PHE A 245 -6.29 1.41 6.65
CA PHE A 245 -5.93 0.06 7.08
C PHE A 245 -6.93 -0.94 6.53
N SER A 246 -6.50 -2.17 6.34
CA SER A 246 -7.33 -3.23 5.81
C SER A 246 -7.78 -4.21 6.89
N THR A 247 -8.93 -4.82 6.68
CA THR A 247 -9.47 -5.87 7.52
C THR A 247 -10.11 -6.96 6.66
N TRP A 248 -10.01 -8.22 7.09
CA TRP A 248 -10.62 -9.34 6.38
C TRP A 248 -11.74 -10.03 7.16
N THR A 249 -12.38 -9.31 8.07
CA THR A 249 -13.48 -9.85 8.89
C THR A 249 -14.68 -10.27 8.07
N ARG A 250 -15.27 -9.34 7.31
CA ARG A 250 -16.49 -9.54 6.50
C ARG A 250 -16.24 -9.76 5.03
N GLY A 251 -15.02 -9.73 4.61
CA GLY A 251 -14.54 -9.73 3.24
C GLY A 251 -13.13 -9.21 3.24
N TYR A 252 -12.83 -8.24 2.41
CA TYR A 252 -11.60 -7.47 2.50
C TYR A 252 -11.96 -5.99 2.34
N GLU A 253 -11.89 -5.25 3.44
CA GLU A 253 -12.43 -3.90 3.55
C GLU A 253 -11.37 -2.95 4.10
N VAL A 254 -11.42 -1.69 3.69
CA VAL A 254 -10.48 -0.64 4.10
C VAL A 254 -11.19 0.32 5.04
N GLY A 255 -10.66 0.46 6.24
CA GLY A 255 -11.07 1.45 7.23
C GLY A 255 -10.20 2.69 7.20
N LEU A 256 -10.65 3.72 7.89
CA LEU A 256 -9.96 4.99 8.02
C LEU A 256 -9.91 5.43 9.49
N LEU A 257 -8.68 5.64 9.98
CA LEU A 257 -8.42 6.32 11.24
C LEU A 257 -8.02 7.77 10.99
N LYS A 258 -8.22 8.63 11.97
CA LYS A 258 -7.71 10.01 11.98
C LYS A 258 -7.08 10.36 13.32
N SER A 259 -6.13 11.32 13.30
CA SER A 259 -5.48 11.85 14.49
C SER A 259 -5.00 13.28 14.27
N LYS A 260 -4.74 14.00 15.36
CA LYS A 260 -4.09 15.32 15.35
C LYS A 260 -2.57 15.24 15.45
N THR A 261 -2.04 14.07 15.74
CA THR A 261 -0.58 13.83 15.79
C THR A 261 -0.22 12.54 15.05
N PRO A 262 0.99 12.40 14.52
CA PRO A 262 1.38 11.22 13.75
C PRO A 262 1.45 9.94 14.59
N LEU A 263 1.52 10.05 15.91
CA LEU A 263 1.53 8.91 16.83
C LEU A 263 0.22 8.78 17.64
N GLY A 264 -0.87 9.35 17.15
CA GLY A 264 -2.16 9.24 17.81
C GLY A 264 -2.36 10.26 18.97
N PRO A 265 -3.42 10.10 19.77
CA PRO A 265 -4.35 8.97 19.71
C PRO A 265 -5.10 8.92 18.38
N TRP A 266 -5.33 7.70 17.90
CA TRP A 266 -6.08 7.43 16.69
C TRP A 266 -7.54 7.14 17.02
N GLU A 267 -8.46 7.65 16.22
CA GLU A 267 -9.89 7.39 16.31
C GLU A 267 -10.44 6.98 14.94
N LEU A 268 -11.51 6.21 14.91
CA LEU A 268 -12.21 5.90 13.67
C LEU A 268 -12.73 7.19 13.03
N ALA A 269 -12.36 7.43 11.78
CA ALA A 269 -12.89 8.53 11.00
C ALA A 269 -14.25 8.21 10.41
N SER A 270 -14.56 6.92 10.20
CA SER A 270 -15.86 6.43 9.74
C SER A 270 -16.26 5.19 10.53
N PRO A 271 -17.53 5.04 10.92
CA PRO A 271 -18.02 3.83 11.59
C PRO A 271 -18.08 2.61 10.66
N GLU A 272 -18.12 2.83 9.34
CA GLU A 272 -18.11 1.80 8.31
C GLU A 272 -16.82 1.91 7.47
N PRO A 273 -16.38 0.80 6.84
CA PRO A 273 -15.30 0.84 5.86
C PRO A 273 -15.60 1.84 4.75
N ILE A 274 -14.54 2.50 4.26
CA ILE A 274 -14.66 3.49 3.18
C ILE A 274 -14.46 2.90 1.79
N PHE A 275 -13.98 1.66 1.73
CA PHE A 275 -13.68 0.97 0.48
C PHE A 275 -13.60 -0.54 0.71
N GLY A 276 -13.67 -1.34 -0.34
CA GLY A 276 -13.43 -2.78 -0.29
C GLY A 276 -14.62 -3.62 -0.74
N THR A 277 -14.48 -4.93 -0.65
CA THR A 277 -15.52 -5.88 -1.02
C THR A 277 -16.01 -6.65 0.20
N ARG A 278 -17.31 -6.57 0.43
CA ARG A 278 -18.01 -7.31 1.47
C ARG A 278 -18.62 -8.58 0.90
N LYS A 279 -18.48 -9.66 1.64
CA LYS A 279 -19.14 -10.93 1.27
C LYS A 279 -20.60 -10.91 1.60
N LYS A 280 -21.41 -11.36 0.66
CA LYS A 280 -22.82 -11.69 0.90
C LYS A 280 -22.90 -12.90 1.85
N GLY A 281 -23.83 -12.88 2.79
CA GLY A 281 -24.00 -13.99 3.74
C GLY A 281 -22.90 -14.09 4.82
N TYR A 282 -22.17 -12.98 5.06
CA TYR A 282 -21.24 -12.92 6.17
C TYR A 282 -21.91 -13.36 7.49
N ARG A 283 -21.23 -14.24 8.21
CA ARG A 283 -21.65 -14.78 9.49
C ARG A 283 -20.67 -14.40 10.58
N PRO A 284 -21.07 -13.51 11.51
CA PRO A 284 -20.19 -13.03 12.59
C PRO A 284 -19.57 -14.14 13.42
N GLU A 285 -20.36 -15.18 13.70
CA GLU A 285 -19.96 -16.32 14.51
C GLU A 285 -18.82 -17.14 13.91
N LEU A 286 -18.59 -17.05 12.60
CA LEU A 286 -17.52 -17.75 11.90
C LEU A 286 -16.25 -16.91 11.75
N ALA A 287 -16.31 -15.61 12.04
CA ALA A 287 -15.19 -14.70 11.84
C ALA A 287 -14.01 -14.97 12.79
N HIS A 288 -14.26 -15.59 13.93
CA HIS A 288 -13.26 -15.82 14.96
C HIS A 288 -12.42 -17.08 14.79
N ASP A 289 -12.89 -18.03 13.98
CA ASP A 289 -12.25 -19.34 13.82
C ASP A 289 -11.27 -19.40 12.63
N GLY A 290 -10.66 -18.29 12.28
CA GLY A 290 -9.93 -18.22 11.02
C GLY A 290 -10.86 -18.41 9.84
N GLY A 291 -12.14 -18.13 10.04
CA GLY A 291 -13.27 -18.28 9.12
C GLY A 291 -13.12 -17.58 7.79
N TYR A 292 -12.05 -16.85 7.64
CA TYR A 292 -11.57 -16.29 6.38
C TYR A 292 -11.62 -17.32 5.25
N SER A 293 -11.11 -18.52 5.45
CA SER A 293 -11.17 -19.59 4.45
C SER A 293 -12.57 -20.12 4.20
N GLN A 294 -13.45 -20.08 5.20
CA GLN A 294 -14.82 -20.58 5.09
C GLN A 294 -15.80 -19.56 4.50
N LEU A 295 -15.57 -18.26 4.78
CA LEU A 295 -16.42 -17.18 4.30
C LEU A 295 -16.09 -16.69 2.89
N LYS A 296 -14.97 -17.09 2.40
CA LYS A 296 -14.24 -16.50 1.32
C LYS A 296 -14.95 -16.34 0.00
N PHE A 297 -15.79 -17.25 -0.35
CA PHE A 297 -16.21 -17.40 -1.72
C PHE A 297 -17.67 -17.76 -1.84
N GLN A 298 -18.38 -17.67 -0.74
CA GLN A 298 -19.81 -17.93 -0.73
C GLN A 298 -20.55 -16.64 -1.09
N ASP A 299 -21.39 -16.73 -2.10
CA ASP A 299 -22.43 -15.74 -2.39
C ASP A 299 -21.95 -14.30 -2.67
N THR A 300 -20.78 -14.07 -3.28
CA THR A 300 -20.49 -12.73 -3.78
C THR A 300 -21.22 -12.50 -5.09
N GLN A 301 -21.85 -11.35 -5.23
CA GLN A 301 -22.44 -10.90 -6.50
C GLN A 301 -21.40 -10.18 -7.36
N ASP A 302 -20.29 -9.80 -6.76
CA ASP A 302 -19.23 -9.09 -7.41
C ASP A 302 -18.32 -10.07 -8.16
N PRO A 303 -17.85 -9.75 -9.38
CA PRO A 303 -16.98 -10.63 -10.16
C PRO A 303 -15.59 -10.81 -9.52
N TYR A 304 -15.25 -9.95 -8.55
CA TYR A 304 -13.99 -9.97 -7.81
C TYR A 304 -14.22 -9.91 -6.31
N SER A 305 -13.25 -10.36 -5.54
CA SER A 305 -13.27 -10.19 -4.10
C SER A 305 -11.91 -9.73 -3.57
N GLU A 306 -11.86 -9.60 -2.24
CA GLU A 306 -10.65 -9.23 -1.51
C GLU A 306 -9.99 -8.00 -2.11
N THR A 307 -10.79 -6.96 -2.28
CA THR A 307 -10.36 -5.67 -2.83
C THR A 307 -9.92 -4.77 -1.69
N GLY A 308 -8.65 -4.51 -1.59
CA GLY A 308 -8.08 -3.70 -0.50
C GLY A 308 -6.56 -3.79 -0.44
N HIS A 309 -5.98 -3.65 0.75
CA HIS A 309 -4.57 -3.45 0.99
C HIS A 309 -4.05 -2.30 0.12
N ASN A 310 -4.54 -1.13 0.45
CA ASN A 310 -4.41 0.04 -0.40
C ASN A 310 -3.16 0.87 -0.10
N SER A 311 -2.64 1.50 -1.12
CA SER A 311 -1.73 2.65 -1.01
C SER A 311 -2.23 3.80 -1.87
N LEU A 312 -1.82 5.03 -1.56
CA LEU A 312 -2.20 6.21 -2.33
C LEU A 312 -1.04 6.68 -3.19
N PHE A 313 -1.36 7.15 -4.39
CA PHE A 313 -0.38 7.66 -5.35
C PHE A 313 -0.94 8.87 -6.12
N ILE A 314 -0.08 9.56 -6.89
CA ILE A 314 -0.51 10.66 -7.77
C ILE A 314 -0.92 10.07 -9.12
N GLY A 315 -2.18 10.26 -9.46
CA GLY A 315 -2.78 9.76 -10.69
C GLY A 315 -2.51 10.61 -11.93
N PRO A 316 -3.21 10.31 -13.04
CA PRO A 316 -3.02 10.99 -14.31
C PRO A 316 -3.45 12.46 -14.27
N ASP A 317 -4.46 12.78 -13.48
CA ASP A 317 -5.02 14.11 -13.26
C ASP A 317 -4.24 14.94 -12.21
N GLY A 318 -3.12 14.41 -11.68
CA GLY A 318 -2.34 15.07 -10.64
C GLY A 318 -2.93 14.98 -9.23
N ASN A 319 -4.09 14.35 -9.07
CA ASN A 319 -4.75 14.15 -7.79
C ASN A 319 -4.36 12.82 -7.14
N LEU A 320 -4.84 12.59 -5.92
CA LEU A 320 -4.64 11.33 -5.22
C LEU A 320 -5.52 10.22 -5.83
N TRP A 321 -4.91 9.08 -6.00
CA TRP A 321 -5.54 7.84 -6.43
C TRP A 321 -5.19 6.73 -5.45
N ASN A 322 -6.07 5.78 -5.34
CA ASN A 322 -5.92 4.55 -4.57
C ASN A 322 -5.45 3.42 -5.47
N SER A 323 -4.45 2.66 -5.06
CA SER A 323 -4.13 1.35 -5.63
C SER A 323 -4.46 0.25 -4.63
N CYS A 324 -4.89 -0.89 -5.12
CA CYS A 324 -5.27 -2.03 -4.30
C CYS A 324 -5.20 -3.32 -5.10
N HIS A 325 -5.37 -4.45 -4.45
CA HIS A 325 -5.51 -5.70 -5.16
C HIS A 325 -6.97 -6.12 -5.31
N TYR A 326 -7.23 -6.87 -6.40
CA TYR A 326 -8.48 -7.55 -6.72
C TYR A 326 -8.19 -9.03 -6.89
N MET A 327 -9.01 -9.90 -6.33
CA MET A 327 -8.94 -11.35 -6.56
C MET A 327 -10.00 -11.79 -7.54
N MET A 328 -9.60 -12.42 -8.65
CA MET A 328 -10.52 -12.87 -9.70
C MET A 328 -11.19 -14.19 -9.33
N PHE A 329 -12.53 -14.21 -9.32
CA PHE A 329 -13.30 -15.43 -9.05
C PHE A 329 -13.67 -16.25 -10.27
N GLU A 330 -13.76 -15.62 -11.43
CA GLU A 330 -14.37 -16.17 -12.64
C GLU A 330 -13.77 -17.49 -13.13
N LYS A 331 -12.54 -17.82 -12.71
CA LYS A 331 -11.80 -18.98 -13.17
C LYS A 331 -11.66 -20.08 -12.13
N ARG A 332 -12.43 -20.04 -11.04
CA ARG A 332 -12.25 -20.98 -9.93
C ARG A 332 -13.35 -22.02 -9.89
N PRO A 333 -13.01 -23.33 -9.87
CA PRO A 333 -14.01 -24.35 -9.66
C PRO A 333 -14.64 -24.23 -8.26
N TYR A 334 -15.95 -24.37 -8.21
CA TYR A 334 -16.68 -24.46 -6.96
C TYR A 334 -17.04 -25.95 -6.69
N PRO A 335 -16.95 -26.45 -5.46
CA PRO A 335 -16.52 -25.80 -4.24
C PRO A 335 -15.02 -25.47 -4.30
N TYR A 336 -14.70 -24.34 -3.71
CA TYR A 336 -13.38 -23.79 -3.73
C TYR A 336 -12.34 -24.81 -3.23
N SER A 337 -11.33 -25.05 -4.04
CA SER A 337 -10.20 -25.88 -3.62
C SER A 337 -9.62 -25.35 -2.30
N GLN A 338 -9.51 -26.19 -1.29
CA GLN A 338 -8.95 -25.82 -0.01
C GLN A 338 -7.44 -25.53 -0.06
N THR A 339 -6.83 -25.67 -1.23
CA THR A 339 -5.44 -25.30 -1.44
C THR A 339 -5.36 -23.81 -1.72
N PHE A 340 -4.67 -23.08 -0.90
CA PHE A 340 -4.39 -21.66 -1.06
C PHE A 340 -3.73 -21.33 -2.41
N GLU A 341 -3.09 -22.27 -3.04
CA GLU A 341 -2.41 -22.15 -4.34
C GLU A 341 -3.30 -21.64 -5.46
N SER A 342 -4.57 -22.04 -5.49
CA SER A 342 -5.49 -21.62 -6.54
C SER A 342 -5.90 -20.15 -6.47
N TRP A 343 -5.67 -19.47 -5.35
CA TRP A 343 -5.95 -18.06 -5.14
C TRP A 343 -4.79 -17.18 -5.55
N GLU A 344 -3.58 -17.69 -5.34
CA GLU A 344 -2.36 -16.99 -5.60
C GLU A 344 -2.12 -16.72 -7.07
N LEU A 345 -2.86 -17.42 -7.91
CA LEU A 345 -2.70 -17.31 -9.36
C LEU A 345 -3.30 -16.05 -9.98
N THR A 346 -4.18 -15.33 -9.25
CA THR A 346 -4.98 -14.28 -9.88
C THR A 346 -5.16 -12.96 -9.12
N PRO A 347 -4.30 -12.55 -8.17
CA PRO A 347 -4.37 -11.20 -7.66
C PRO A 347 -3.98 -10.21 -8.77
N GLN A 348 -4.80 -9.20 -8.94
CA GLN A 348 -4.67 -8.20 -10.00
C GLN A 348 -4.68 -6.80 -9.38
N MET A 349 -4.14 -5.83 -10.11
CA MET A 349 -4.12 -4.44 -9.70
C MET A 349 -5.44 -3.75 -10.00
N GLY A 350 -5.95 -3.00 -9.03
CA GLY A 350 -7.02 -2.03 -9.20
C GLY A 350 -6.57 -0.64 -8.84
N ILE A 351 -7.19 0.36 -9.47
CA ILE A 351 -6.98 1.78 -9.17
C ILE A 351 -8.33 2.49 -9.08
N GLU A 352 -8.45 3.49 -8.19
CA GLU A 352 -9.64 4.31 -8.04
C GLU A 352 -9.25 5.76 -7.68
N PRO A 353 -9.94 6.78 -8.21
CA PRO A 353 -9.72 8.15 -7.77
C PRO A 353 -10.13 8.32 -6.31
N VAL A 354 -9.41 9.20 -5.61
CA VAL A 354 -9.66 9.54 -4.21
C VAL A 354 -10.14 10.97 -4.12
N THR A 355 -11.26 11.18 -3.45
CA THR A 355 -11.81 12.51 -3.18
C THR A 355 -11.63 12.85 -1.71
N TYR A 356 -11.12 14.05 -1.42
CA TYR A 356 -11.13 14.61 -0.07
C TYR A 356 -12.17 15.74 -0.02
N LYS A 357 -13.17 15.57 0.83
CA LYS A 357 -14.27 16.52 0.97
C LYS A 357 -14.77 16.52 2.42
N ASP A 358 -15.09 17.70 2.94
CA ASP A 358 -15.68 17.89 4.29
C ASP A 358 -14.84 17.21 5.40
N GLY A 359 -13.49 17.25 5.28
CA GLY A 359 -12.58 16.66 6.26
C GLY A 359 -12.47 15.13 6.21
N MET A 360 -12.94 14.50 5.13
CA MET A 360 -12.95 13.04 4.96
C MET A 360 -12.46 12.61 3.59
N PHE A 361 -11.85 11.41 3.54
CA PHE A 361 -11.49 10.74 2.31
C PHE A 361 -12.61 9.82 1.85
N TYR A 362 -12.88 9.87 0.56
CA TYR A 362 -13.82 9.00 -0.13
C TYR A 362 -13.10 8.31 -1.28
N ILE A 363 -13.22 6.99 -1.33
CA ILE A 363 -12.77 6.17 -2.45
C ILE A 363 -14.03 5.58 -3.06
N LYS A 364 -14.17 5.67 -4.39
CA LYS A 364 -15.28 5.04 -5.07
C LYS A 364 -15.30 3.54 -4.74
N SER A 365 -16.45 2.98 -4.56
CA SER A 365 -16.58 1.52 -4.37
C SER A 365 -15.82 0.79 -5.47
N PRO A 366 -15.20 -0.36 -5.17
CA PRO A 366 -14.46 -1.10 -6.19
C PRO A 366 -15.27 -1.24 -7.46
N THR A 367 -14.70 -0.79 -8.58
CA THR A 367 -15.37 -0.82 -9.89
C THR A 367 -14.79 -1.91 -10.78
N TRP A 368 -15.57 -2.42 -11.70
CA TRP A 368 -15.16 -3.45 -12.69
C TRP A 368 -15.75 -3.22 -14.09
N THR A 369 -16.40 -2.07 -14.28
CA THR A 369 -16.84 -1.55 -15.56
C THR A 369 -15.98 -0.37 -15.97
N GLU A 370 -16.03 0.04 -17.25
CA GLU A 370 -15.30 1.21 -17.74
C GLU A 370 -15.64 2.46 -16.91
N GLN A 371 -14.62 3.16 -16.51
CA GLN A 371 -14.67 4.44 -15.79
C GLN A 371 -14.02 5.53 -16.64
N LEU A 372 -14.54 6.75 -16.52
CA LEU A 372 -14.03 7.95 -17.18
C LEU A 372 -13.72 9.00 -16.12
N VAL A 373 -12.53 9.57 -16.17
CA VAL A 373 -12.11 10.74 -15.40
C VAL A 373 -11.73 11.85 -16.39
N GLU A 374 -12.41 12.99 -16.30
CA GLU A 374 -12.11 14.19 -17.05
C GLU A 374 -11.31 15.18 -16.20
N TYR A 375 -10.25 15.83 -16.73
CA TYR A 375 -9.40 16.76 -16.00
C TYR A 375 -8.71 17.78 -16.90
#